data_86deb763d195ea6c3dba3547ba55ee69
#
_entry.id   86deb763d195ea6c3dba3547ba55ee69
#
_cell.length_a   1.000
_cell.length_b   1.000
_cell.length_c   1.000
_cell.angle_alpha   90.00
_cell.angle_beta   90.00
_cell.angle_gamma   90.00
#
_symmetry.space_group_name_H-M   'P 1'
#
loop_
_entity.id
_entity.type
_entity.pdbx_description
1 polymer ?
#
loop_
_entity_poly.entity_id
_entity_poly.type
_entity_poly.pdbx_seq_one_letter_code
_entity_poly.pdbx_strand_id
1 'polypeptide(L)'
;MREKQSNSDSLMRLKIGVMGGAGSDIPDIYLKRAAALGEEIARANCIVVTGACPGLPLAAARGARSNRGTVIGISPALSLDEHAFKYQSPTLAHDVLIFTGSGLMGREVVNIRSSD
;
A
#
# COMPACT_ATOMS: atom_id res chain seq x y z
N MET A 1 10.96 -15.89 -23.49
CA MET A 1 11.06 -15.29 -22.82
C MET A 1 11.16 -14.24 -22.84
N ARG A 2 10.81 -13.79 -22.80
CA ARG A 2 11.12 -12.66 -22.77
C ARG A 2 12.17 -12.45 -22.10
N GLU A 3 12.87 -12.88 -22.10
CA GLU A 3 13.76 -12.70 -21.60
C GLU A 3 14.31 -12.09 -21.33
N LYS A 4 14.52 -12.05 -21.71
CA LYS A 4 15.03 -11.31 -21.38
C LYS A 4 14.73 -10.25 -21.60
N GLN A 5 13.64 -10.39 -21.85
CA GLN A 5 13.46 -9.21 -21.87
C GLN A 5 14.23 -8.69 -20.97
N SER A 6 15.02 -8.17 -21.25
CA SER A 6 15.87 -7.71 -20.32
C SER A 6 15.14 -6.89 -19.28
N ASN A 7 15.63 -6.90 -18.09
CA ASN A 7 15.02 -6.16 -17.03
C ASN A 7 15.04 -4.67 -17.26
N SER A 8 15.99 -4.20 -18.03
CA SER A 8 16.03 -2.78 -18.34
C SER A 8 14.86 -2.35 -19.19
N ASP A 9 14.29 -3.27 -19.95
CA ASP A 9 13.12 -2.98 -20.75
C ASP A 9 11.84 -3.26 -20.00
N SER A 10 11.89 -4.09 -18.99
CA SER A 10 10.72 -4.48 -18.24
C SER A 10 10.61 -3.60 -17.02
N LEU A 11 9.88 -2.51 -17.16
CA LEU A 11 9.65 -1.60 -16.07
C LEU A 11 8.41 -1.95 -15.27
N MET A 12 7.69 -2.98 -15.72
CA MET A 12 6.49 -3.42 -15.04
C MET A 12 6.84 -4.24 -13.82
N ARG A 13 6.33 -3.85 -12.70
CA ARG A 13 6.45 -4.62 -11.46
C ARG A 13 5.08 -5.01 -10.98
N LEU A 14 4.98 -6.17 -10.37
CA LEU A 14 3.70 -6.62 -9.82
C LEU A 14 3.29 -5.72 -8.66
N LYS A 15 2.00 -5.49 -8.56
CA LYS A 15 1.40 -4.69 -7.50
C LYS A 15 0.67 -5.64 -6.56
N ILE A 16 1.13 -5.72 -5.33
CA ILE A 16 0.57 -6.60 -4.33
C ILE A 16 -0.29 -5.77 -3.39
N GLY A 17 -1.58 -6.01 -3.42
CA GLY A 17 -2.52 -5.31 -2.56
C GLY A 17 -2.48 -5.89 -1.16
N VAL A 18 -2.32 -5.05 -0.15
CA VAL A 18 -2.34 -5.47 1.25
C VAL A 18 -3.54 -4.81 1.91
N MET A 19 -4.45 -5.63 2.37
CA MET A 19 -5.69 -5.21 3.00
C MET A 19 -5.79 -5.87 4.37
N GLY A 20 -6.44 -5.19 5.29
CA GLY A 20 -6.59 -5.76 6.63
C GLY A 20 -7.10 -4.72 7.60
N GLY A 21 -7.11 -5.08 8.88
CA GLY A 21 -7.65 -4.23 9.92
C GLY A 21 -6.94 -2.89 10.01
N ALA A 22 -7.74 -1.84 10.11
CA ALA A 22 -7.25 -0.46 10.20
C ALA A 22 -7.36 0.11 11.61
N GLY A 23 -7.78 -0.70 12.58
CA GLY A 23 -7.97 -0.23 13.95
C GLY A 23 -6.66 0.05 14.67
N SER A 24 -6.80 0.61 15.87
CA SER A 24 -5.65 0.96 16.71
C SER A 24 -5.34 -0.10 17.75
N ASP A 25 -6.17 -1.13 17.87
CA ASP A 25 -6.04 -2.16 18.90
C ASP A 25 -5.59 -3.50 18.34
N ILE A 26 -4.84 -3.47 17.26
CA ILE A 26 -4.33 -4.69 16.63
C ILE A 26 -3.16 -5.21 17.45
N PRO A 27 -3.17 -6.50 17.83
CA PRO A 27 -2.05 -7.08 18.59
C PRO A 27 -0.72 -6.92 17.84
N ASP A 28 0.32 -6.66 18.61
CA ASP A 28 1.63 -6.34 18.06
C ASP A 28 2.18 -7.44 17.15
N ILE A 29 1.88 -8.70 17.47
CA ILE A 29 2.38 -9.80 16.66
C ILE A 29 1.85 -9.73 15.21
N TYR A 30 0.62 -9.26 15.01
CA TYR A 30 0.07 -9.14 13.67
C TYR A 30 0.64 -7.93 12.93
N LEU A 31 0.92 -6.85 13.65
CA LEU A 31 1.60 -5.72 13.07
C LEU A 31 3.00 -6.10 12.59
N LYS A 32 3.70 -6.90 13.38
CA LYS A 32 5.03 -7.37 13.00
C LYS A 32 4.97 -8.27 11.77
N ARG A 33 3.96 -9.13 11.69
CA ARG A 33 3.79 -9.99 10.51
C ARG A 33 3.49 -9.17 9.27
N ALA A 34 2.67 -8.14 9.40
CA ALA A 34 2.36 -7.26 8.28
C ALA A 34 3.61 -6.52 7.80
N ALA A 35 4.42 -6.04 8.75
CA ALA A 35 5.67 -5.37 8.40
C ALA A 35 6.61 -6.34 7.68
N ALA A 36 6.72 -7.58 8.16
CA ALA A 36 7.56 -8.58 7.53
C ALA A 36 7.06 -8.90 6.11
N LEU A 37 5.75 -8.93 5.92
CA LEU A 37 5.18 -9.12 4.59
C LEU A 37 5.60 -7.99 3.66
N GLY A 38 5.50 -6.75 4.13
CA GLY A 38 5.92 -5.61 3.33
C GLY A 38 7.39 -5.67 2.96
N GLU A 39 8.23 -6.09 3.90
CA GLU A 39 9.65 -6.27 3.63
C GLU A 39 9.89 -7.28 2.51
N GLU A 40 9.17 -8.40 2.55
CA GLU A 40 9.33 -9.45 1.54
C GLU A 40 8.82 -9.00 0.17
N ILE A 41 7.73 -8.25 0.15
CA ILE A 41 7.22 -7.70 -1.11
C ILE A 41 8.28 -6.79 -1.74
N ALA A 42 8.91 -5.95 -0.92
CA ALA A 42 9.96 -5.06 -1.40
C ALA A 42 11.17 -5.85 -1.90
N ARG A 43 11.57 -6.90 -1.17
CA ARG A 43 12.69 -7.73 -1.60
C ARG A 43 12.42 -8.42 -2.92
N ALA A 44 11.16 -8.73 -3.20
CA ALA A 44 10.79 -9.34 -4.47
C ALA A 44 10.65 -8.31 -5.59
N ASN A 45 10.96 -7.06 -5.31
CA ASN A 45 10.86 -5.95 -6.27
C ASN A 45 9.43 -5.75 -6.76
N CYS A 46 8.48 -5.99 -5.88
CA CYS A 46 7.06 -5.73 -6.14
C CYS A 46 6.64 -4.43 -5.45
N ILE A 47 5.52 -3.88 -5.88
CA ILE A 47 4.98 -2.66 -5.31
C ILE A 47 3.90 -3.03 -4.31
N VAL A 48 3.91 -2.39 -3.14
CA VAL A 48 2.84 -2.54 -2.16
C VAL A 48 1.73 -1.54 -2.49
N VAL A 49 0.50 -2.01 -2.58
CA VAL A 49 -0.67 -1.16 -2.75
C VAL A 49 -1.53 -1.32 -1.51
N THR A 50 -1.89 -0.21 -0.88
CA THR A 50 -2.70 -0.21 0.34
C THR A 50 -3.91 0.70 0.19
N GLY A 51 -4.80 0.63 1.17
CA GLY A 51 -5.90 1.59 1.25
C GLY A 51 -5.51 2.91 1.91
N ALA A 52 -4.23 3.11 2.16
CA ALA A 52 -3.71 4.33 2.78
C ALA A 52 -4.32 4.56 4.16
N CYS A 53 -4.55 3.50 4.92
CA CYS A 53 -5.16 3.57 6.24
C CYS A 53 -4.21 3.02 7.30
N PRO A 54 -4.48 3.31 8.59
CA PRO A 54 -3.63 2.82 9.66
C PRO A 54 -3.79 1.31 9.86
N GLY A 55 -3.08 0.75 10.83
CA GLY A 55 -3.20 -0.67 11.17
C GLY A 55 -2.31 -1.54 10.33
N LEU A 56 -2.84 -2.68 9.90
CA LEU A 56 -2.04 -3.67 9.16
C LEU A 56 -1.51 -3.11 7.82
N PRO A 57 -2.31 -2.39 7.03
CA PRO A 57 -1.78 -1.83 5.78
C PRO A 57 -0.63 -0.86 6.01
N LEU A 58 -0.71 -0.04 7.05
CA LEU A 58 0.38 0.88 7.37
C LEU A 58 1.63 0.14 7.79
N ALA A 59 1.49 -0.92 8.58
CA ALA A 59 2.62 -1.73 9.01
C ALA A 59 3.33 -2.34 7.80
N ALA A 60 2.56 -2.86 6.83
CA ALA A 60 3.13 -3.42 5.62
C ALA A 60 3.84 -2.33 4.80
N ALA A 61 3.24 -1.15 4.71
CA ALA A 61 3.85 -0.03 4.00
C ALA A 61 5.18 0.35 4.62
N ARG A 62 5.24 0.43 5.94
CA ARG A 62 6.48 0.74 6.65
C ARG A 62 7.55 -0.33 6.45
N GLY A 63 7.14 -1.60 6.45
CA GLY A 63 8.06 -2.69 6.19
C GLY A 63 8.66 -2.59 4.79
N ALA A 64 7.83 -2.31 3.80
CA ALA A 64 8.31 -2.14 2.45
C ALA A 64 9.28 -0.97 2.34
N ARG A 65 8.94 0.16 2.96
CA ARG A 65 9.80 1.35 2.93
C ARG A 65 11.15 1.09 3.60
N SER A 66 11.18 0.31 4.65
CA SER A 66 12.43 0.00 5.33
C SER A 66 13.38 -0.82 4.46
N ASN A 67 12.87 -1.44 3.41
CA ASN A 67 13.67 -2.19 2.44
C ASN A 67 13.66 -1.50 1.07
N ARG A 68 13.47 -0.18 1.06
CA ARG A 68 13.51 0.64 -0.15
C ARG A 68 12.44 0.25 -1.16
N GLY A 69 11.34 -0.28 -0.68
CA GLY A 69 10.22 -0.65 -1.53
C GLY A 69 9.39 0.56 -1.95
N THR A 70 8.53 0.33 -2.93
CA THR A 70 7.61 1.34 -3.44
C THR A 70 6.22 1.07 -2.88
N VAL A 71 5.57 2.09 -2.36
CA VAL A 71 4.25 1.96 -1.76
C VAL A 71 3.30 2.97 -2.39
N ILE A 72 2.17 2.47 -2.87
CA ILE A 72 1.10 3.30 -3.43
C ILE A 72 -0.12 3.15 -2.54
N GLY A 73 -0.65 4.27 -2.07
CA GLY A 73 -1.88 4.27 -1.28
C GLY A 73 -3.06 4.76 -2.09
N ILE A 74 -4.18 4.06 -1.97
CA ILE A 74 -5.44 4.41 -2.64
C ILE A 74 -6.36 4.97 -1.57
N SER A 75 -6.55 6.28 -1.58
CA SER A 75 -7.32 6.98 -0.56
C SER A 75 -8.76 7.19 -1.01
N PRO A 76 -9.73 7.09 -0.07
CA PRO A 76 -11.12 7.42 -0.38
C PRO A 76 -11.39 8.91 -0.49
N ALA A 77 -10.43 9.73 -0.09
CA ALA A 77 -10.57 11.17 0.02
C ALA A 77 -10.48 11.88 -1.33
N LEU A 78 -10.98 13.11 -1.38
CA LEU A 78 -10.83 13.97 -2.54
C LEU A 78 -9.49 14.71 -2.55
N SER A 79 -8.89 14.87 -1.38
CA SER A 79 -7.70 15.70 -1.23
C SER A 79 -6.86 15.20 -0.05
N LEU A 80 -5.64 15.72 0.02
CA LEU A 80 -4.77 15.43 1.15
C LEU A 80 -5.39 15.86 2.48
N ASP A 81 -6.01 17.04 2.50
CA ASP A 81 -6.64 17.53 3.73
C ASP A 81 -7.77 16.60 4.17
N GLU A 82 -8.63 16.17 3.24
CA GLU A 82 -9.69 15.25 3.57
C GLU A 82 -9.14 13.91 4.06
N HIS A 83 -8.09 13.43 3.42
CA HIS A 83 -7.42 12.19 3.81
C HIS A 83 -6.92 12.28 5.26
N ALA A 84 -6.23 13.36 5.58
CA ALA A 84 -5.61 13.52 6.89
C ALA A 84 -6.63 13.83 7.98
N PHE A 85 -7.61 14.67 7.71
CA PHE A 85 -8.50 15.19 8.76
C PHE A 85 -9.84 14.49 8.82
N LYS A 86 -10.48 14.25 7.67
CA LYS A 86 -11.77 13.57 7.69
C LYS A 86 -11.62 12.08 7.95
N TYR A 87 -10.67 11.44 7.27
CA TYR A 87 -10.45 10.00 7.40
C TYR A 87 -9.38 9.68 8.42
N GLN A 88 -8.70 10.69 8.96
CA GLN A 88 -7.66 10.52 9.97
C GLN A 88 -6.65 9.45 9.55
N SER A 89 -6.24 9.52 8.30
CA SER A 89 -5.38 8.50 7.71
C SER A 89 -3.96 9.01 7.53
N PRO A 90 -2.97 8.10 7.59
CA PRO A 90 -1.58 8.49 7.51
C PRO A 90 -1.15 8.83 6.10
N THR A 91 -0.20 9.74 5.99
CA THR A 91 0.48 10.02 4.74
C THR A 91 1.86 9.40 4.70
N LEU A 92 2.38 9.03 5.87
CA LEU A 92 3.71 8.45 5.99
C LEU A 92 3.79 7.10 5.28
N ALA A 93 4.99 6.74 4.89
CA ALA A 93 5.31 5.43 4.30
C ALA A 93 4.71 5.20 2.92
N HIS A 94 4.19 6.24 2.27
CA HIS A 94 3.65 6.12 0.91
C HIS A 94 4.48 6.97 -0.05
N ASP A 95 4.83 6.40 -1.18
CA ASP A 95 5.49 7.14 -2.25
C ASP A 95 4.47 7.93 -3.07
N VAL A 96 3.28 7.36 -3.23
CA VAL A 96 2.21 7.95 -4.01
C VAL A 96 0.91 7.75 -3.26
N LEU A 97 0.10 8.80 -3.18
CA LEU A 97 -1.28 8.71 -2.71
C LEU A 97 -2.19 9.07 -3.88
N ILE A 98 -3.14 8.19 -4.16
CA ILE A 98 -4.13 8.42 -5.20
C ILE A 98 -5.44 8.74 -4.50
N PHE A 99 -5.98 9.93 -4.74
CA PHE A 99 -7.21 10.38 -4.13
C PHE A 99 -8.37 10.07 -5.07
N THR A 100 -9.20 9.11 -4.66
CA THR A 100 -10.29 8.66 -5.52
C THR A 100 -11.56 9.48 -5.37
N GLY A 101 -11.76 10.08 -4.20
CA GLY A 101 -12.99 10.81 -3.91
C GLY A 101 -14.24 9.94 -3.89
N SER A 102 -14.06 8.63 -3.84
CA SER A 102 -15.17 7.70 -4.00
C SER A 102 -15.68 7.12 -2.69
N GLY A 103 -15.15 7.56 -1.55
CA GLY A 103 -15.50 7.01 -0.25
C GLY A 103 -14.86 5.65 -0.02
N LEU A 104 -15.12 5.08 1.16
CA LEU A 104 -14.43 3.86 1.57
C LEU A 104 -14.72 2.67 0.66
N MET A 105 -15.99 2.46 0.31
CA MET A 105 -16.33 1.30 -0.53
C MET A 105 -15.84 1.47 -1.96
N GLY A 106 -15.94 2.67 -2.50
CA GLY A 106 -15.42 2.94 -3.84
C GLY A 106 -13.92 2.77 -3.90
N ARG A 107 -13.21 3.18 -2.84
CA ARG A 107 -11.77 3.00 -2.73
C ARG A 107 -11.40 1.52 -2.79
N GLU A 108 -12.17 0.65 -2.15
CA GLU A 108 -11.89 -0.78 -2.16
C GLU A 108 -11.92 -1.34 -3.59
N VAL A 109 -12.88 -0.91 -4.39
CA VAL A 109 -12.96 -1.36 -5.79
C VAL A 109 -11.69 -0.95 -6.54
N VAL A 110 -11.25 0.30 -6.39
CA VAL A 110 -10.04 0.77 -7.06
C VAL A 110 -8.83 0.01 -6.57
N ASN A 111 -8.72 -0.21 -5.26
CA ASN A 111 -7.59 -0.91 -4.66
C ASN A 111 -7.47 -2.33 -5.22
N ILE A 112 -8.57 -3.06 -5.22
CA ILE A 112 -8.57 -4.43 -5.71
C ILE A 112 -8.22 -4.49 -7.20
N ARG A 113 -8.81 -3.61 -7.99
CA ARG A 113 -8.59 -3.62 -9.44
C ARG A 113 -7.20 -3.14 -9.82
N SER A 114 -6.57 -2.34 -8.97
CA SER A 114 -5.23 -1.84 -9.24
C SER A 114 -4.15 -2.85 -8.86
N SER A 115 -4.49 -3.86 -8.11
CA SER A 115 -3.53 -4.87 -7.64
C SER A 115 -3.49 -6.06 -8.57
N ASP A 116 -2.35 -6.69 -8.62
CA ASP A 116 -2.16 -7.92 -9.36
C ASP A 116 -2.37 -9.13 -8.45
#